data_398555691256e262d3e276b083398be6
#
_entry.id   398555691256e262d3e276b083398be6
#
_cell.length_a   1.000
_cell.length_b   1.000
_cell.length_c   1.000
_cell.angle_alpha   90.00
_cell.angle_beta   90.00
_cell.angle_gamma   90.00
#
_symmetry.space_group_name_H-M   'P 1'
#
loop_
_entity.id
_entity.type
_entity.pdbx_description
1 polymer ?
#
loop_
_entity_poly.entity_id
_entity_poly.type
_entity_poly.pdbx_seq_one_letter_code
_entity_poly.pdbx_strand_id
1 'polypeptide(L)'
;NVESPVDPLPAIPHLYFMDAIDGEDREGRDQRQDFFVNVESTFHTKRDMLACHASQREWLRRQHNIDEYLNMMETWTKAIGKRCGVSYAEGFRRYPAHPYPQTPLLEQVLEGSIVRRA
;
A
#
# COMPACT_ATOMS: atom_id res chain seq x y z
N ASN A 1 -13.61 7.55 -31.82
CA ASN A 1 -12.27 6.99 -31.59
C ASN A 1 -11.29 8.15 -31.46
N VAL A 2 -10.62 8.26 -30.34
CA VAL A 2 -9.51 9.20 -30.16
C VAL A 2 -8.22 8.44 -30.53
N GLU A 3 -7.54 8.87 -31.57
CA GLU A 3 -6.23 8.32 -31.91
C GLU A 3 -5.22 8.77 -30.84
N SER A 4 -4.57 7.81 -30.20
CA SER A 4 -3.48 8.09 -29.28
C SER A 4 -2.18 8.39 -30.05
N PRO A 5 -1.42 9.43 -29.67
CA PRO A 5 -0.13 9.71 -30.30
C PRO A 5 0.97 8.69 -29.93
N VAL A 6 0.67 7.74 -29.06
CA VAL A 6 1.58 6.70 -28.61
C VAL A 6 0.95 5.32 -28.80
N ASP A 7 1.79 4.32 -29.01
CA ASP A 7 1.33 2.94 -29.11
C ASP A 7 0.68 2.46 -27.80
N PRO A 8 -0.34 1.62 -27.88
CA PRO A 8 -0.94 1.03 -26.69
C PRO A 8 0.05 0.09 -25.99
N LEU A 9 -0.18 -0.15 -24.69
CA LEU A 9 0.58 -1.14 -23.95
C LEU A 9 0.45 -2.52 -24.61
N PRO A 10 1.54 -3.32 -24.66
CA PRO A 10 1.51 -4.64 -25.29
C PRO A 10 0.64 -5.65 -24.55
N ALA A 11 0.36 -5.39 -23.28
CA ALA A 11 -0.47 -6.24 -22.43
C ALA A 11 -1.15 -5.42 -21.32
N ILE A 12 -2.22 -5.95 -20.77
CA ILE A 12 -2.89 -5.37 -19.61
C ILE A 12 -2.03 -5.64 -18.37
N PRO A 13 -1.67 -4.60 -17.58
CA PRO A 13 -0.85 -4.77 -16.40
C PRO A 13 -1.61 -5.51 -15.28
N HIS A 14 -0.87 -6.09 -14.35
CA HIS A 14 -1.43 -6.61 -13.10
C HIS A 14 -1.95 -5.44 -12.26
N LEU A 15 -3.09 -5.63 -11.61
CA LEU A 15 -3.69 -4.63 -10.74
C LEU A 15 -3.79 -5.15 -9.31
N TYR A 16 -3.24 -4.37 -8.38
CA TYR A 16 -3.31 -4.63 -6.95
C TYR A 16 -3.88 -3.41 -6.23
N PHE A 17 -4.57 -3.66 -5.15
CA PHE A 17 -5.01 -2.62 -4.23
C PHE A 17 -4.20 -2.67 -2.94
N MET A 18 -3.78 -1.51 -2.48
CA MET A 18 -3.28 -1.32 -1.13
C MET A 18 -4.44 -0.89 -0.22
N ASP A 19 -4.27 -1.07 1.07
CA ASP A 19 -5.25 -0.62 2.04
C ASP A 19 -5.34 0.90 2.12
N ALA A 20 -6.53 1.40 2.37
CA ALA A 20 -6.71 2.76 2.86
C ALA A 20 -6.04 2.91 4.24
N ILE A 21 -5.67 4.15 4.60
CA ILE A 21 -4.92 4.44 5.83
C ILE A 21 -5.64 4.01 7.11
N ASP A 22 -6.96 3.96 7.08
CA ASP A 22 -7.83 3.54 8.18
C ASP A 22 -8.32 2.10 8.06
N GLY A 23 -7.95 1.41 6.98
CA GLY A 23 -8.27 0.00 6.75
C GLY A 23 -9.71 -0.30 6.36
N GLU A 24 -10.50 0.75 6.13
CA GLU A 24 -11.90 0.62 5.76
C GLU A 24 -12.14 0.99 4.29
N ASP A 25 -13.18 0.41 3.70
CA ASP A 25 -13.67 0.82 2.38
C ASP A 25 -14.54 2.08 2.48
N ARG A 26 -15.09 2.52 1.34
CA ARG A 26 -15.95 3.71 1.30
C ARG A 26 -17.24 3.58 2.10
N GLU A 27 -17.63 2.37 2.43
CA GLU A 27 -18.81 2.06 3.23
C GLU A 27 -18.47 1.76 4.70
N GLY A 28 -17.22 2.00 5.12
CA GLY A 28 -16.76 1.77 6.49
C GLY A 28 -16.60 0.28 6.85
N ARG A 29 -16.44 -0.59 5.84
CA ARG A 29 -16.22 -2.01 6.05
C ARG A 29 -14.75 -2.33 6.12
N ASP A 30 -14.38 -3.22 7.05
CA ASP A 30 -12.99 -3.69 7.20
C ASP A 30 -12.50 -4.40 5.92
N GLN A 31 -11.34 -3.99 5.44
CA GLN A 31 -10.73 -4.51 4.22
C GLN A 31 -9.87 -5.73 4.54
N ARG A 32 -10.18 -6.86 3.88
CA ARG A 32 -9.39 -8.08 4.01
C ARG A 32 -8.26 -8.12 2.99
N GLN A 33 -7.04 -8.27 3.46
CA GLN A 33 -5.86 -8.44 2.63
C GLN A 33 -5.73 -9.88 2.13
N ASP A 34 -5.25 -10.07 0.90
CA ASP A 34 -4.92 -11.39 0.35
C ASP A 34 -3.53 -11.84 0.79
N PHE A 35 -2.59 -10.91 0.87
CA PHE A 35 -1.25 -11.14 1.35
C PHE A 35 -0.64 -9.89 1.97
N PHE A 36 0.47 -10.06 2.64
CA PHE A 36 1.21 -8.99 3.31
C PHE A 36 2.64 -8.94 2.82
N VAL A 37 3.24 -7.76 2.82
CA VAL A 37 4.66 -7.55 2.57
C VAL A 37 5.30 -7.09 3.87
N ASN A 38 6.30 -7.83 4.34
CA ASN A 38 7.12 -7.42 5.47
C ASN A 38 8.01 -6.24 5.05
N VAL A 39 7.84 -5.10 5.71
CA VAL A 39 8.58 -3.87 5.41
C VAL A 39 9.49 -3.43 6.56
N GLU A 40 9.81 -4.33 7.49
CA GLU A 40 10.68 -4.00 8.63
C GLU A 40 12.00 -3.38 8.20
N SER A 41 12.67 -3.96 7.22
CA SER A 41 13.97 -3.48 6.73
C SER A 41 13.90 -2.16 5.96
N THR A 42 12.73 -1.78 5.46
CA THR A 42 12.52 -0.58 4.63
C THR A 42 11.62 0.47 5.31
N PHE A 43 11.19 0.21 6.53
CA PHE A 43 10.27 1.09 7.24
C PHE A 43 10.82 2.52 7.41
N HIS A 44 12.11 2.67 7.74
CA HIS A 44 12.73 3.99 7.85
C HIS A 44 12.72 4.75 6.54
N THR A 45 12.99 4.07 5.43
CA THR A 45 12.90 4.65 4.08
C THR A 45 11.47 5.12 3.78
N LYS A 46 10.47 4.31 4.07
CA LYS A 46 9.05 4.66 3.93
C LYS A 46 8.72 5.95 4.72
N ARG A 47 9.15 6.02 5.97
CA ARG A 47 8.94 7.18 6.85
C ARG A 47 9.62 8.42 6.31
N ASP A 48 10.87 8.31 5.88
CA ASP A 48 11.65 9.41 5.32
C ASP A 48 11.04 9.92 4.00
N MET A 49 10.60 9.02 3.13
CA MET A 49 9.90 9.38 1.89
C MET A 49 8.62 10.16 2.17
N LEU A 50 7.82 9.72 3.13
CA LEU A 50 6.60 10.43 3.53
C LEU A 50 6.92 11.81 4.10
N ALA A 51 7.99 11.94 4.88
CA ALA A 51 8.44 13.20 5.45
C ALA A 51 8.94 14.22 4.41
N CYS A 52 9.29 13.76 3.19
CA CYS A 52 9.70 14.63 2.08
C CYS A 52 8.55 15.41 1.44
N HIS A 53 7.30 15.12 1.74
CA HIS A 53 6.13 15.85 1.23
C HIS A 53 6.02 17.25 1.88
N ALA A 54 6.95 18.15 1.54
CA ALA A 54 7.12 19.46 2.19
C ALA A 54 5.85 20.35 2.12
N SER A 55 5.17 20.39 0.98
CA SER A 55 3.93 21.15 0.80
C SER A 55 2.78 20.63 1.67
N GLN A 56 2.61 19.32 1.74
CA GLN A 56 1.66 18.67 2.63
C GLN A 56 2.05 18.85 4.09
N ARG A 57 3.33 18.80 4.37
CA ARG A 57 3.89 18.97 5.70
C ARG A 57 3.60 20.35 6.27
N GLU A 58 3.76 21.42 5.47
CA GLU A 58 3.48 22.79 5.89
C GLU A 58 1.97 23.01 6.11
N TRP A 59 1.13 22.46 5.24
CA TRP A 59 -0.33 22.54 5.38
C TRP A 59 -0.83 21.79 6.63
N LEU A 60 -0.35 20.57 6.85
CA LEU A 60 -0.68 19.77 8.01
C LEU A 60 -0.18 20.37 9.31
N ARG A 61 0.99 21.05 9.27
CA ARG A 61 1.55 21.77 10.43
C ARG A 61 0.65 22.92 10.89
N ARG A 62 -0.03 23.59 9.98
CA ARG A 62 -0.96 24.67 10.29
C ARG A 62 -2.32 24.21 10.77
N GLN A 63 -2.76 23.04 10.32
CA GLN A 63 -4.09 22.52 10.59
C GLN A 63 -4.10 21.36 11.58
N HIS A 64 -3.04 20.56 11.59
CA HIS A 64 -2.86 19.41 12.45
C HIS A 64 -1.40 19.33 12.87
N ASN A 65 -1.13 18.78 14.04
CA ASN A 65 0.23 18.60 14.51
C ASN A 65 1.02 17.70 13.53
N ILE A 66 2.17 18.19 13.04
CA ILE A 66 2.90 17.60 11.91
C ILE A 66 3.37 16.16 12.14
N ASP A 67 3.65 15.84 13.39
CA ASP A 67 4.11 14.50 13.75
C ASP A 67 2.96 13.48 13.73
N GLU A 68 1.73 13.96 13.73
CA GLU A 68 0.54 13.12 13.82
C GLU A 68 0.35 12.24 12.59
N TYR A 69 0.56 12.75 11.38
CA TYR A 69 0.37 11.93 10.18
C TYR A 69 1.49 10.90 9.97
N LEU A 70 2.73 11.21 10.36
CA LEU A 70 3.82 10.22 10.39
C LEU A 70 3.54 9.13 11.44
N ASN A 71 3.05 9.54 12.61
CA ASN A 71 2.65 8.61 13.67
C ASN A 71 1.45 7.75 13.26
N MET A 72 0.47 8.32 12.55
CA MET A 72 -0.66 7.56 11.99
C MET A 72 -0.19 6.50 11.00
N MET A 73 0.72 6.85 10.08
CA MET A 73 1.31 5.91 9.14
C MET A 73 2.07 4.79 9.86
N GLU A 74 2.87 5.13 10.86
CA GLU A 74 3.59 4.14 11.67
C GLU A 74 2.64 3.22 12.43
N THR A 75 1.64 3.80 13.09
CA THR A 75 0.61 3.04 13.83
C THR A 75 -0.12 2.09 12.91
N TRP A 76 -0.50 2.54 11.72
CA TRP A 76 -1.17 1.71 10.73
C TRP A 76 -0.27 0.56 10.23
N THR A 77 0.99 0.88 9.87
CA THR A 77 1.96 -0.13 9.41
C THR A 77 2.24 -1.19 10.48
N LYS A 78 2.29 -0.79 11.76
CA LYS A 78 2.37 -1.71 12.90
C LYS A 78 1.12 -2.58 13.05
N ALA A 79 -0.06 -1.98 12.90
CA ALA A 79 -1.33 -2.70 13.01
C ALA A 79 -1.45 -3.79 11.94
N ILE A 80 -1.04 -3.49 10.70
CA ILE A 80 -0.96 -4.49 9.62
C ILE A 80 0.09 -5.55 9.94
N GLY A 81 1.26 -5.17 10.43
CA GLY A 81 2.30 -6.11 10.87
C GLY A 81 1.79 -7.10 11.90
N LYS A 82 1.04 -6.62 12.90
CA LYS A 82 0.42 -7.46 13.93
C LYS A 82 -0.55 -8.50 13.34
N ARG A 83 -1.26 -8.18 12.26
CA ARG A 83 -2.17 -9.11 11.58
C ARG A 83 -1.45 -10.32 10.96
N CYS A 84 -0.17 -10.18 10.64
CA CYS A 84 0.62 -11.23 10.00
C CYS A 84 1.88 -11.66 10.78
N GLY A 85 2.07 -11.16 12.01
CA GLY A 85 3.12 -11.61 12.91
C GLY A 85 4.51 -11.00 12.69
N VAL A 86 4.58 -9.79 12.10
CA VAL A 86 5.82 -9.01 11.94
C VAL A 86 5.67 -7.62 12.54
N SER A 87 6.77 -6.88 12.71
CA SER A 87 6.72 -5.54 13.32
C SER A 87 6.05 -4.50 12.41
N TYR A 88 6.34 -4.56 11.13
CA TYR A 88 5.81 -3.63 10.11
C TYR A 88 5.45 -4.37 8.84
N ALA A 89 4.25 -4.18 8.35
CA ALA A 89 3.80 -4.74 7.08
C ALA A 89 2.88 -3.81 6.32
N GLU A 90 2.76 -4.07 5.02
CA GLU A 90 1.76 -3.51 4.13
C GLU A 90 0.85 -4.62 3.63
N GLY A 91 -0.43 -4.33 3.51
CA GLY A 91 -1.43 -5.27 3.02
C GLY A 91 -1.82 -5.01 1.59
N PHE A 92 -2.03 -6.07 0.82
CA PHE A 92 -2.39 -6.02 -0.59
C PHE A 92 -3.55 -6.94 -0.90
N ARG A 93 -4.34 -6.53 -1.90
CA ARG A 93 -5.36 -7.36 -2.54
C ARG A 93 -5.15 -7.38 -4.03
N ARG A 94 -5.28 -8.54 -4.63
CA ARG A 94 -5.27 -8.70 -6.08
C ARG A 94 -6.66 -8.35 -6.63
N TYR A 95 -6.72 -7.57 -7.69
CA TYR A 95 -7.99 -7.31 -8.36
C TYR A 95 -8.45 -8.58 -9.10
N PRO A 96 -9.61 -9.17 -8.74
CA PRO A 96 -9.96 -10.51 -9.18
C PRO A 96 -10.71 -10.57 -10.52
N ALA A 97 -10.94 -9.43 -11.18
CA ALA A 97 -11.85 -9.36 -12.32
C ALA A 97 -11.14 -9.22 -13.67
N HIS A 98 -11.78 -9.77 -14.71
CA HIS A 98 -11.41 -9.52 -16.10
C HIS A 98 -11.40 -8.00 -16.41
N PRO A 99 -10.48 -7.49 -17.21
CA PRO A 99 -9.51 -8.21 -18.04
C PRO A 99 -8.10 -8.35 -17.42
N TYR A 100 -7.93 -8.08 -16.15
CA TYR A 100 -6.62 -8.04 -15.49
C TYR A 100 -6.05 -9.46 -15.28
N PRO A 101 -4.71 -9.65 -15.54
CA PRO A 101 -4.05 -10.92 -15.28
C PRO A 101 -4.15 -11.33 -13.80
N GLN A 102 -4.29 -12.65 -13.55
CA GLN A 102 -4.43 -13.20 -12.20
C GLN A 102 -3.19 -13.95 -11.71
N THR A 103 -2.10 -13.98 -12.48
CA THR A 103 -0.82 -14.55 -12.03
C THR A 103 -0.23 -13.70 -10.90
N PRO A 104 0.43 -14.32 -9.89
CA PRO A 104 0.90 -13.63 -8.69
C PRO A 104 2.21 -12.88 -8.92
N LEU A 105 2.23 -11.87 -9.79
CA LEU A 105 3.45 -11.17 -10.19
C LEU A 105 4.12 -10.46 -9.02
N LEU A 106 3.37 -9.68 -8.24
CA LEU A 106 3.92 -8.91 -7.12
C LEU A 106 4.49 -9.84 -6.05
N GLU A 107 3.78 -10.93 -5.77
CA GLU A 107 4.21 -11.95 -4.82
C GLU A 107 5.51 -12.64 -5.28
N GLN A 108 5.68 -12.87 -6.57
CA GLN A 108 6.92 -13.44 -7.12
C GLN A 108 8.10 -12.46 -7.04
N VAL A 109 7.86 -11.20 -7.37
CA VAL A 109 8.91 -10.15 -7.32
C VAL A 109 9.38 -9.91 -5.89
N LEU A 110 8.48 -9.99 -4.91
CA LEU A 110 8.75 -9.74 -3.49
C LEU A 110 8.83 -11.02 -2.65
N GLU A 111 9.12 -12.16 -3.24
CA GLU A 111 9.03 -13.50 -2.63
C GLU A 111 9.64 -13.56 -1.21
N GLY A 112 10.85 -12.99 -1.02
CA GLY A 112 11.53 -12.98 0.27
C GLY A 112 10.88 -12.12 1.36
N SER A 113 9.93 -11.26 1.01
CA SER A 113 9.24 -10.33 1.92
C SER A 113 7.75 -10.64 2.07
N ILE A 114 7.24 -11.63 1.36
CA ILE A 114 5.82 -12.01 1.43
C ILE A 114 5.53 -12.75 2.73
N VAL A 115 4.50 -12.30 3.42
CA VAL A 115 3.95 -12.96 4.62
C VAL A 115 2.50 -13.28 4.35
N ARG A 116 2.11 -14.50 4.63
CA ARG A 116 0.72 -14.93 4.59
C ARG A 116 0.17 -14.99 6.00
N ARG A 117 -1.14 -14.83 6.17
CA ARG A 117 -1.77 -14.99 7.48
C ARG A 117 -1.40 -16.34 8.09
N ALA A 118 -1.02 -16.26 9.33
CA ALA A 118 -0.88 -17.46 10.14
C ALA A 118 -2.25 -18.11 10.34
#